data_2cd2821a2dfe45cc61106db9e2f53bc1
#
_entry.id   2cd2821a2dfe45cc61106db9e2f53bc1
#
_cell.length_a   1.000
_cell.length_b   1.000
_cell.length_c   1.000
_cell.angle_alpha   90.00
_cell.angle_beta   90.00
_cell.angle_gamma   90.00
#
_symmetry.space_group_name_H-M   'P 1'
#
loop_
_entity.id
_entity.type
_entity.pdbx_description
1 polymer ?
#
loop_
_entity_poly.entity_id
_entity_poly.type
_entity_poly.pdbx_seq_one_letter_code
_entity_poly.pdbx_strand_id
1 'polypeptide(L)'
;TVPGIRYVIDTGTARISRYSHRTKIQRLPIEEISQASARQRSGRCGRLSDGIALRLYSEENFEARPSYTEPEILRTNLAAVILRMADLGFGSVEDFPFLDPPELSSIRDGVQELRELGTLRDDMALTSTGRTMARIPTDPRLARMLIEAQRRGVLGDVMVIVAGLSLQDIRERPSEQQQEADQLHARFRNPH
;
A
#
# COMPACT_ATOMS: atom_id res chain seq x y z
N THR A 1 -9.02 -5.04 18.88
CA THR A 1 -10.37 -5.65 18.73
C THR A 1 -11.29 -4.97 19.70
N VAL A 2 -12.43 -4.47 19.21
CA VAL A 2 -13.47 -3.88 20.08
C VAL A 2 -14.22 -5.06 20.74
N PRO A 3 -14.31 -5.12 22.06
CA PRO A 3 -15.06 -6.16 22.74
C PRO A 3 -16.56 -5.93 22.60
N GLY A 4 -17.37 -7.01 22.67
CA GLY A 4 -18.83 -6.91 22.69
C GLY A 4 -19.51 -6.71 21.35
N ILE A 5 -18.82 -6.84 20.22
CA ILE A 5 -19.43 -6.81 18.88
C ILE A 5 -20.31 -8.06 18.73
N ARG A 6 -21.60 -7.84 18.52
CA ARG A 6 -22.58 -8.90 18.29
C ARG A 6 -23.07 -8.99 16.85
N TYR A 7 -22.93 -7.91 16.09
CA TYR A 7 -23.41 -7.84 14.72
C TYR A 7 -22.31 -7.35 13.79
N VAL A 8 -22.21 -7.95 12.63
CA VAL A 8 -21.33 -7.50 11.53
C VAL A 8 -22.21 -7.38 10.28
N ILE A 9 -22.14 -6.24 9.62
CA ILE A 9 -22.72 -6.03 8.30
C ILE A 9 -21.54 -5.99 7.31
N ASP A 10 -21.51 -6.95 6.38
CA ASP A 10 -20.42 -7.10 5.40
C ASP A 10 -20.92 -6.75 3.99
N THR A 11 -20.43 -5.66 3.44
CA THR A 11 -20.69 -5.22 2.06
C THR A 11 -20.01 -6.09 1.01
N GLY A 12 -19.09 -6.96 1.41
CA GLY A 12 -18.37 -7.84 0.50
C GLY A 12 -17.26 -7.17 -0.30
N THR A 13 -16.96 -5.91 -0.06
CA THR A 13 -15.94 -5.14 -0.79
C THR A 13 -14.88 -4.56 0.12
N ALA A 14 -13.70 -4.28 -0.44
CA ALA A 14 -12.60 -3.55 0.21
C ALA A 14 -11.81 -2.75 -0.82
N ARG A 15 -11.09 -1.75 -0.36
CA ARG A 15 -10.04 -1.11 -1.14
C ARG A 15 -8.79 -1.99 -1.09
N ILE A 16 -8.38 -2.51 -2.24
CA ILE A 16 -7.23 -3.41 -2.36
C ILE A 16 -6.14 -2.69 -3.13
N SER A 17 -4.94 -2.67 -2.57
CA SER A 17 -3.79 -2.05 -3.23
C SER A 17 -3.38 -2.85 -4.46
N ARG A 18 -3.27 -2.17 -5.61
CA ARG A 18 -2.83 -2.71 -6.90
C ARG A 18 -1.77 -1.81 -7.52
N TYR A 19 -0.63 -2.37 -7.84
CA TYR A 19 0.41 -1.66 -8.58
C TYR A 19 0.27 -1.89 -10.08
N SER A 20 0.32 -0.82 -10.85
CA SER A 20 0.31 -0.89 -12.30
C SER A 20 1.73 -0.74 -12.83
N HIS A 21 2.33 -1.79 -13.37
CA HIS A 21 3.65 -1.79 -13.99
C HIS A 21 3.73 -0.81 -15.17
N ARG A 22 2.65 -0.68 -15.94
CA ARG A 22 2.58 0.23 -17.10
C ARG A 22 2.64 1.70 -16.71
N THR A 23 1.93 2.11 -15.66
CA THR A 23 1.84 3.51 -15.23
C THR A 23 2.73 3.83 -14.04
N LYS A 24 3.35 2.81 -13.43
CA LYS A 24 4.15 2.90 -12.18
C LYS A 24 3.42 3.60 -11.03
N ILE A 25 2.09 3.43 -10.98
CA ILE A 25 1.21 4.04 -9.98
C ILE A 25 0.53 2.94 -9.16
N GLN A 26 0.53 3.14 -7.85
CA GLN A 26 -0.28 2.34 -6.94
C GLN A 26 -1.70 2.90 -6.87
N ARG A 27 -2.69 2.03 -7.00
CA ARG A 27 -4.12 2.37 -6.95
C ARG A 27 -4.79 1.58 -5.83
N LEU A 28 -5.91 2.07 -5.37
CA LEU A 28 -6.75 1.43 -4.35
C LEU A 28 -8.17 1.23 -4.89
N PRO A 29 -8.36 0.41 -5.93
CA PRO A 29 -9.69 0.09 -6.43
C PRO A 29 -10.53 -0.57 -5.33
N ILE A 30 -11.85 -0.39 -5.42
CA ILE A 30 -12.81 -1.15 -4.62
C ILE A 30 -13.04 -2.47 -5.34
N GLU A 31 -12.70 -3.57 -4.68
CA GLU A 31 -12.81 -4.93 -5.22
C GLU A 31 -13.58 -5.83 -4.25
N GLU A 32 -14.12 -6.93 -4.76
CA GLU A 32 -14.71 -7.97 -3.94
C GLU A 32 -13.64 -8.64 -3.07
N ILE A 33 -13.98 -8.88 -1.80
CA ILE A 33 -13.09 -9.58 -0.87
C ILE A 33 -13.16 -11.09 -1.10
N SER A 34 -12.10 -11.81 -0.73
CA SER A 34 -12.06 -13.26 -0.74
C SER A 34 -13.00 -13.88 0.30
N GLN A 35 -13.30 -15.18 0.15
CA GLN A 35 -14.07 -15.94 1.13
C GLN A 35 -13.40 -15.91 2.52
N ALA A 36 -12.07 -16.05 2.59
CA ALA A 36 -11.33 -15.99 3.85
C ALA A 36 -11.47 -14.61 4.53
N SER A 37 -11.42 -13.52 3.77
CA SER A 37 -11.64 -12.18 4.30
C SER A 37 -13.06 -11.98 4.83
N ALA A 38 -14.07 -12.52 4.12
CA ALA A 38 -15.46 -12.48 4.58
C ALA A 38 -15.65 -13.29 5.87
N ARG A 39 -15.05 -14.50 5.97
CA ARG A 39 -15.05 -15.29 7.20
C ARG A 39 -14.33 -14.57 8.35
N GLN A 40 -13.21 -13.90 8.07
CA GLN A 40 -12.48 -13.11 9.07
C GLN A 40 -13.32 -11.94 9.60
N ARG A 41 -14.07 -11.25 8.73
CA ARG A 41 -15.01 -10.19 9.13
C ARG A 41 -16.13 -10.73 10.00
N SER A 42 -16.77 -11.83 9.60
CA SER A 42 -17.83 -12.48 10.40
C SER A 42 -17.31 -12.94 11.76
N GLY A 43 -16.08 -13.44 11.85
CA GLY A 43 -15.44 -13.82 13.12
C GLY A 43 -15.22 -12.66 14.09
N ARG A 44 -15.52 -11.41 13.73
CA ARG A 44 -15.43 -10.27 14.66
C ARG A 44 -16.58 -10.23 15.66
N CYS A 45 -17.75 -10.74 15.31
CA CYS A 45 -18.90 -10.77 16.20
C CYS A 45 -18.99 -12.03 17.08
N GLY A 46 -18.19 -13.08 16.79
CA GLY A 46 -18.25 -14.36 17.49
C GLY A 46 -17.14 -14.59 18.53
N ARG A 47 -16.52 -13.54 19.10
CA ARG A 47 -15.35 -13.71 19.98
C ARG A 47 -15.65 -13.92 21.46
N LEU A 48 -16.66 -13.25 21.98
CA LEU A 48 -17.04 -13.28 23.41
C LEU A 48 -18.40 -13.94 23.63
N SER A 49 -19.26 -13.94 22.65
CA SER A 49 -20.60 -14.53 22.67
C SER A 49 -21.03 -14.78 21.23
N ASP A 50 -22.09 -15.56 21.05
CA ASP A 50 -22.70 -15.74 19.73
C ASP A 50 -23.03 -14.40 19.09
N GLY A 51 -22.75 -14.31 17.77
CA GLY A 51 -22.97 -13.11 16.98
C GLY A 51 -23.58 -13.43 15.63
N ILE A 52 -24.12 -12.42 14.97
CA ILE A 52 -24.76 -12.52 13.66
C ILE A 52 -23.97 -11.69 12.65
N ALA A 53 -23.56 -12.33 11.54
CA ALA A 53 -22.96 -11.65 10.40
C ALA A 53 -23.93 -11.61 9.23
N LEU A 54 -24.31 -10.40 8.81
CA LEU A 54 -25.20 -10.17 7.67
C LEU A 54 -24.34 -9.81 6.46
N ARG A 55 -24.39 -10.62 5.41
CA ARG A 55 -23.73 -10.36 4.12
C ARG A 55 -24.71 -9.66 3.19
N LEU A 56 -24.30 -8.54 2.59
CA LEU A 56 -25.12 -7.80 1.61
C LEU A 56 -24.87 -8.29 0.18
N TYR A 57 -24.62 -9.57 0.02
CA TYR A 57 -24.41 -10.25 -1.27
C TYR A 57 -24.89 -11.71 -1.16
N SER A 58 -25.19 -12.34 -2.30
CA SER A 58 -25.79 -13.68 -2.32
C SER A 58 -24.77 -14.77 -1.94
N GLU A 59 -25.29 -15.95 -1.61
CA GLU A 59 -24.47 -17.13 -1.32
C GLU A 59 -23.70 -17.58 -2.55
N GLU A 60 -24.34 -17.57 -3.72
CA GLU A 60 -23.70 -17.90 -5.01
C GLU A 60 -22.54 -16.93 -5.31
N ASN A 61 -22.72 -15.63 -5.05
CA ASN A 61 -21.63 -14.65 -5.18
C ASN A 61 -20.49 -14.96 -4.21
N PHE A 62 -20.80 -15.34 -2.95
CA PHE A 62 -19.77 -15.71 -1.98
C PHE A 62 -18.99 -16.96 -2.43
N GLU A 63 -19.68 -17.99 -2.92
CA GLU A 63 -19.05 -19.24 -3.34
C GLU A 63 -18.19 -19.07 -4.60
N ALA A 64 -18.57 -18.17 -5.49
CA ALA A 64 -17.80 -17.84 -6.70
C ALA A 64 -16.51 -17.04 -6.43
N ARG A 65 -16.35 -16.49 -5.23
CA ARG A 65 -15.17 -15.69 -4.87
C ARG A 65 -13.93 -16.58 -4.66
N PRO A 66 -12.73 -16.02 -4.91
CA PRO A 66 -11.48 -16.69 -4.54
C PRO A 66 -11.46 -17.08 -3.07
N SER A 67 -10.90 -18.24 -2.74
CA SER A 67 -10.77 -18.69 -1.35
C SER A 67 -9.95 -17.74 -0.49
N TYR A 68 -8.86 -17.20 -1.05
CA TYR A 68 -7.93 -16.27 -0.38
C TYR A 68 -7.65 -15.03 -1.24
N THR A 69 -7.32 -13.93 -0.58
CA THR A 69 -6.82 -12.74 -1.28
C THR A 69 -5.39 -13.01 -1.74
N GLU A 70 -5.07 -12.56 -2.94
CA GLU A 70 -3.71 -12.62 -3.48
C GLU A 70 -2.70 -11.96 -2.50
N PRO A 71 -1.54 -12.60 -2.25
CA PRO A 71 -0.52 -12.04 -1.37
C PRO A 71 -0.08 -10.64 -1.79
N GLU A 72 0.24 -9.80 -0.82
CA GLU A 72 0.61 -8.41 -1.08
C GLU A 72 1.84 -8.29 -1.99
N ILE A 73 2.80 -9.19 -1.85
CA ILE A 73 4.02 -9.20 -2.66
C ILE A 73 3.77 -9.35 -4.17
N LEU A 74 2.63 -9.94 -4.56
CA LEU A 74 2.26 -10.14 -5.96
C LEU A 74 1.53 -8.92 -6.57
N ARG A 75 1.13 -7.95 -5.76
CA ARG A 75 0.27 -6.82 -6.18
C ARG A 75 0.80 -5.44 -5.82
N THR A 76 2.01 -5.35 -5.28
CA THR A 76 2.65 -4.08 -4.89
C THR A 76 3.98 -3.87 -5.62
N ASN A 77 4.48 -2.65 -5.59
CA ASN A 77 5.83 -2.36 -6.06
C ASN A 77 6.86 -3.03 -5.15
N LEU A 78 7.82 -3.73 -5.73
CA LEU A 78 8.83 -4.47 -4.99
C LEU A 78 10.06 -3.65 -4.58
N ALA A 79 10.20 -2.39 -5.03
CA ALA A 79 11.39 -1.59 -4.73
C ALA A 79 11.67 -1.50 -3.22
N ALA A 80 10.65 -1.25 -2.40
CA ALA A 80 10.81 -1.20 -0.95
C ALA A 80 11.24 -2.54 -0.34
N VAL A 81 10.69 -3.65 -0.83
CA VAL A 81 11.03 -5.02 -0.40
C VAL A 81 12.47 -5.32 -0.77
N ILE A 82 12.86 -5.09 -2.02
CA ILE A 82 14.23 -5.32 -2.54
C ILE A 82 15.24 -4.50 -1.73
N LEU A 83 14.95 -3.21 -1.51
CA LEU A 83 15.81 -2.33 -0.72
C LEU A 83 16.01 -2.87 0.71
N ARG A 84 14.93 -3.32 1.34
CA ARG A 84 14.98 -3.86 2.69
C ARG A 84 15.73 -5.19 2.76
N MET A 85 15.52 -6.09 1.80
CA MET A 85 16.23 -7.36 1.72
C MET A 85 17.73 -7.14 1.51
N ALA A 86 18.11 -6.21 0.65
CA ALA A 86 19.50 -5.84 0.43
C ALA A 86 20.16 -5.25 1.69
N ASP A 87 19.45 -4.43 2.46
CA ASP A 87 19.94 -3.86 3.74
C ASP A 87 20.13 -4.93 4.82
N LEU A 88 19.25 -5.93 4.86
CA LEU A 88 19.31 -7.06 5.79
C LEU A 88 20.26 -8.19 5.36
N GLY A 89 20.80 -8.14 4.14
CA GLY A 89 21.70 -9.16 3.63
C GLY A 89 21.02 -10.49 3.28
N PHE A 90 19.73 -10.48 2.93
CA PHE A 90 18.97 -11.69 2.56
C PHE A 90 19.26 -12.22 1.15
N GLY A 91 20.20 -11.59 0.43
CA GLY A 91 20.55 -12.00 -0.93
C GLY A 91 19.58 -11.46 -1.98
N SER A 92 19.53 -12.15 -3.12
CA SER A 92 18.63 -11.79 -4.22
C SER A 92 17.19 -12.15 -3.91
N VAL A 93 16.25 -11.27 -4.33
CA VAL A 93 14.81 -11.57 -4.27
C VAL A 93 14.44 -12.76 -5.17
N GLU A 94 15.16 -12.97 -6.26
CA GLU A 94 14.94 -14.09 -7.19
C GLU A 94 15.21 -15.44 -6.53
N ASP A 95 16.22 -15.51 -5.66
CA ASP A 95 16.66 -16.74 -4.99
C ASP A 95 16.01 -16.96 -3.62
N PHE A 96 15.24 -15.98 -3.15
CA PHE A 96 14.61 -16.07 -1.83
C PHE A 96 13.40 -17.03 -1.87
N PRO A 97 13.27 -17.97 -0.92
CA PRO A 97 12.25 -19.02 -0.95
C PRO A 97 10.88 -18.49 -0.50
N PHE A 98 10.28 -17.63 -1.31
CA PHE A 98 8.89 -17.20 -1.08
C PHE A 98 7.91 -18.35 -1.26
N LEU A 99 6.84 -18.37 -0.47
CA LEU A 99 5.71 -19.29 -0.67
C LEU A 99 5.02 -19.02 -2.02
N ASP A 100 4.80 -17.74 -2.31
CA ASP A 100 4.26 -17.26 -3.58
C ASP A 100 5.29 -16.29 -4.18
N PRO A 101 6.17 -16.76 -5.07
CA PRO A 101 7.24 -15.92 -5.62
C PRO A 101 6.66 -14.83 -6.54
N PRO A 102 7.17 -13.59 -6.46
CA PRO A 102 6.78 -12.53 -7.37
C PRO A 102 7.27 -12.79 -8.79
N GLU A 103 6.58 -12.21 -9.77
CA GLU A 103 7.00 -12.30 -11.16
C GLU A 103 8.36 -11.62 -11.40
N LEU A 104 9.18 -12.21 -12.27
CA LEU A 104 10.49 -11.66 -12.64
C LEU A 104 10.40 -10.23 -13.23
N SER A 105 9.31 -9.93 -13.92
CA SER A 105 9.01 -8.58 -14.43
C SER A 105 8.90 -7.57 -13.28
N SER A 106 8.20 -7.92 -12.21
CA SER A 106 8.02 -7.07 -11.02
C SER A 106 9.33 -6.85 -10.27
N ILE A 107 10.17 -7.89 -10.18
CA ILE A 107 11.51 -7.78 -9.58
C ILE A 107 12.39 -6.84 -10.40
N ARG A 108 12.41 -7.00 -11.72
CA ARG A 108 13.19 -6.14 -12.64
C ARG A 108 12.75 -4.68 -12.54
N ASP A 109 11.45 -4.41 -12.52
CA ASP A 109 10.92 -3.05 -12.34
C ASP A 109 11.38 -2.44 -11.03
N GLY A 110 11.31 -3.18 -9.93
CA GLY A 110 11.77 -2.73 -8.61
C GLY A 110 13.27 -2.46 -8.56
N VAL A 111 14.09 -3.34 -9.14
CA VAL A 111 15.55 -3.15 -9.26
C VAL A 111 15.88 -1.93 -10.11
N GLN A 112 15.20 -1.77 -11.25
CA GLN A 112 15.40 -0.62 -12.13
C GLN A 112 15.06 0.69 -11.42
N GLU A 113 13.96 0.75 -10.70
CA GLU A 113 13.60 1.91 -9.89
C GLU A 113 14.66 2.25 -8.85
N LEU A 114 15.17 1.26 -8.12
CA LEU A 114 16.22 1.48 -7.12
C LEU A 114 17.54 1.94 -7.75
N ARG A 115 17.87 1.50 -8.95
CA ARG A 115 19.03 2.01 -9.70
C ARG A 115 18.83 3.46 -10.12
N GLU A 116 17.68 3.82 -10.65
CA GLU A 116 17.32 5.20 -11.02
C GLU A 116 17.37 6.14 -9.82
N LEU A 117 16.99 5.67 -8.62
CA LEU A 117 17.10 6.42 -7.37
C LEU A 117 18.54 6.48 -6.82
N GLY A 118 19.50 5.78 -7.44
CA GLY A 118 20.89 5.74 -7.00
C GLY A 118 21.09 4.93 -5.70
N THR A 119 20.23 3.97 -5.42
CA THR A 119 20.29 3.13 -4.21
C THR A 119 21.09 1.87 -4.39
N LEU A 120 21.07 1.29 -5.59
CA LEU A 120 21.79 0.08 -5.96
C LEU A 120 22.86 0.39 -7.01
N ARG A 121 23.99 -0.28 -6.88
CA ARG A 121 25.02 -0.38 -7.92
C ARG A 121 24.70 -1.50 -8.90
N ASP A 122 25.47 -1.62 -9.97
CA ASP A 122 25.31 -2.68 -10.97
C ASP A 122 25.52 -4.08 -10.39
N ASP A 123 26.37 -4.20 -9.38
CA ASP A 123 26.62 -5.44 -8.63
C ASP A 123 25.56 -5.75 -7.57
N MET A 124 24.43 -5.05 -7.60
CA MET A 124 23.32 -5.14 -6.63
C MET A 124 23.66 -4.73 -5.19
N ALA A 125 24.86 -4.22 -4.94
CA ALA A 125 25.24 -3.73 -3.62
C ALA A 125 24.62 -2.34 -3.35
N LEU A 126 24.26 -2.10 -2.10
CA LEU A 126 23.74 -0.79 -1.66
C LEU A 126 24.81 0.29 -1.73
N THR A 127 24.45 1.43 -2.29
CA THR A 127 25.22 2.68 -2.20
C THR A 127 25.12 3.25 -0.77
N SER A 128 25.90 4.32 -0.47
CA SER A 128 25.70 5.08 0.79
C SER A 128 24.28 5.67 0.88
N THR A 129 23.77 6.19 -0.23
CA THR A 129 22.38 6.67 -0.35
C THR A 129 21.38 5.54 -0.08
N GLY A 130 21.60 4.36 -0.67
CA GLY A 130 20.74 3.19 -0.45
C GLY A 130 20.66 2.77 1.02
N ARG A 131 21.78 2.70 1.71
CA ARG A 131 21.82 2.41 3.16
C ARG A 131 21.07 3.44 3.99
N THR A 132 21.16 4.73 3.62
CA THR A 132 20.41 5.77 4.31
C THR A 132 18.92 5.63 4.04
N MET A 133 18.52 5.40 2.78
CA MET A 133 17.12 5.21 2.40
C MET A 133 16.47 4.00 3.09
N ALA A 134 17.18 2.90 3.21
CA ALA A 134 16.68 1.68 3.86
C ALA A 134 16.28 1.88 5.34
N ARG A 135 16.81 2.91 5.99
CA ARG A 135 16.50 3.29 7.39
C ARG A 135 15.30 4.21 7.52
N ILE A 136 14.86 4.82 6.42
CA ILE A 136 13.70 5.73 6.42
C ILE A 136 12.45 4.89 6.13
N PRO A 137 11.47 4.79 7.05
CA PRO A 137 10.31 3.92 6.92
C PRO A 137 9.23 4.54 6.00
N THR A 138 9.59 4.81 4.74
CA THR A 138 8.69 5.36 3.73
C THR A 138 9.00 4.78 2.35
N ASP A 139 8.18 5.12 1.36
CA ASP A 139 8.42 4.75 -0.03
C ASP A 139 9.82 5.20 -0.50
N PRO A 140 10.56 4.39 -1.26
CA PRO A 140 11.92 4.72 -1.71
C PRO A 140 12.03 6.07 -2.43
N ARG A 141 11.04 6.45 -3.23
CA ARG A 141 11.03 7.76 -3.92
C ARG A 141 10.93 8.91 -2.93
N LEU A 142 10.05 8.75 -1.93
CA LEU A 142 9.89 9.75 -0.87
C LEU A 142 11.13 9.84 0.02
N ALA A 143 11.74 8.71 0.35
CA ALA A 143 13.01 8.68 1.07
C ALA A 143 14.11 9.41 0.29
N ARG A 144 14.18 9.21 -1.03
CA ARG A 144 15.15 9.91 -1.90
C ARG A 144 14.94 11.41 -1.93
N MET A 145 13.66 11.85 -1.93
CA MET A 145 13.33 13.29 -1.83
C MET A 145 13.86 13.90 -0.52
N LEU A 146 13.67 13.23 0.61
CA LEU A 146 14.15 13.72 1.91
C LEU A 146 15.68 13.85 1.95
N ILE A 147 16.41 12.88 1.42
CA ILE A 147 17.88 12.91 1.37
C ILE A 147 18.36 14.09 0.50
N GLU A 148 17.75 14.29 -0.66
CA GLU A 148 18.11 15.41 -1.53
C GLU A 148 17.75 16.77 -0.91
N ALA A 149 16.60 16.85 -0.23
CA ALA A 149 16.17 18.04 0.49
C ALA A 149 17.15 18.43 1.62
N GLN A 150 17.65 17.44 2.36
CA GLN A 150 18.67 17.66 3.37
C GLN A 150 19.95 18.26 2.74
N ARG A 151 20.39 17.69 1.61
CA ARG A 151 21.57 18.18 0.89
C ARG A 151 21.42 19.61 0.40
N ARG A 152 20.18 20.02 0.05
CA ARG A 152 19.85 21.37 -0.45
C ARG A 152 19.45 22.36 0.64
N GLY A 153 19.37 21.95 1.89
CA GLY A 153 18.98 22.82 2.99
C GLY A 153 17.47 23.15 3.07
N VAL A 154 16.61 22.39 2.38
CA VAL A 154 15.15 22.61 2.31
C VAL A 154 14.38 21.45 2.94
N LEU A 155 14.99 20.75 3.90
CA LEU A 155 14.40 19.53 4.49
C LEU A 155 13.03 19.79 5.13
N GLY A 156 12.86 20.93 5.83
CA GLY A 156 11.61 21.25 6.53
C GLY A 156 10.41 21.29 5.60
N ASP A 157 10.50 22.01 4.49
CA ASP A 157 9.43 22.14 3.51
C ASP A 157 9.12 20.80 2.82
N VAL A 158 10.17 20.07 2.44
CA VAL A 158 10.01 18.77 1.78
C VAL A 158 9.46 17.72 2.73
N MET A 159 9.74 17.77 4.03
CA MET A 159 9.11 16.88 5.02
C MET A 159 7.59 17.04 5.05
N VAL A 160 7.09 18.28 4.98
CA VAL A 160 5.64 18.52 4.92
C VAL A 160 5.04 17.94 3.65
N ILE A 161 5.70 18.13 2.50
CA ILE A 161 5.26 17.58 1.22
C ILE A 161 5.25 16.05 1.28
N VAL A 162 6.32 15.42 1.75
CA VAL A 162 6.45 13.96 1.85
C VAL A 162 5.41 13.40 2.82
N ALA A 163 5.15 14.04 3.95
CA ALA A 163 4.10 13.64 4.87
C ALA A 163 2.72 13.67 4.18
N GLY A 164 2.42 14.72 3.43
CA GLY A 164 1.18 14.80 2.65
C GLY A 164 1.07 13.72 1.56
N LEU A 165 2.17 13.42 0.87
CA LEU A 165 2.20 12.40 -0.17
C LEU A 165 2.15 10.95 0.37
N SER A 166 2.57 10.72 1.61
CA SER A 166 2.54 9.39 2.24
C SER A 166 1.16 9.05 2.84
N LEU A 167 0.27 10.01 2.94
CA LEU A 167 -1.10 9.80 3.41
C LEU A 167 -2.06 9.68 2.23
N GLN A 168 -3.09 8.86 2.40
CA GLN A 168 -4.24 8.91 1.50
C GLN A 168 -4.92 10.28 1.63
N ASP A 169 -5.31 10.88 0.50
CA ASP A 169 -6.06 12.14 0.53
C ASP A 169 -7.32 11.98 1.41
N ILE A 170 -7.35 12.71 2.50
CA ILE A 170 -8.44 12.70 3.47
C ILE A 170 -9.68 13.46 2.97
N ARG A 171 -9.54 14.22 1.88
CA ARG A 171 -10.66 14.98 1.31
C ARG A 171 -11.56 14.03 0.53
N GLU A 172 -12.76 13.84 1.01
CA GLU A 172 -13.79 13.12 0.28
C GLU A 172 -14.37 14.02 -0.82
N ARG A 173 -14.46 13.49 -2.03
CA ARG A 173 -15.05 14.19 -3.19
C ARG A 173 -15.99 13.22 -3.92
N PRO A 174 -17.20 12.95 -3.35
CA PRO A 174 -18.18 12.08 -3.96
C PRO A 174 -18.57 12.56 -5.37
N SER A 175 -18.72 11.64 -6.30
CA SER A 175 -19.05 11.97 -7.70
C SER A 175 -20.38 12.74 -7.84
N GLU A 176 -21.32 12.49 -6.92
CA GLU A 176 -22.64 13.11 -6.92
C GLU A 176 -22.68 14.48 -6.21
N GLN A 177 -21.65 14.84 -5.42
CA GLN A 177 -21.59 16.05 -4.61
C GLN A 177 -20.27 16.83 -4.78
N GLN A 178 -19.68 16.77 -5.96
CA GLN A 178 -18.35 17.36 -6.21
C GLN A 178 -18.30 18.87 -5.93
N GLN A 179 -19.33 19.61 -6.35
CA GLN A 179 -19.35 21.06 -6.16
C GLN A 179 -19.45 21.46 -4.68
N GLU A 180 -20.25 20.74 -3.91
CA GLU A 180 -20.38 20.97 -2.46
C GLU A 180 -19.08 20.62 -1.73
N ALA A 181 -18.47 19.50 -2.08
CA ALA A 181 -17.17 19.09 -1.56
C ALA A 181 -16.10 20.14 -1.87
N ASP A 182 -16.03 20.66 -3.09
CA ASP A 182 -15.07 21.68 -3.50
C ASP A 182 -15.28 23.00 -2.73
N GLN A 183 -16.53 23.40 -2.44
CA GLN A 183 -16.83 24.57 -1.61
C GLN A 183 -16.38 24.37 -0.16
N LEU A 184 -16.61 23.17 0.41
CA LEU A 184 -16.17 22.84 1.77
C LEU A 184 -14.64 22.81 1.85
N HIS A 185 -13.96 22.22 0.87
CA HIS A 185 -12.49 22.17 0.81
C HIS A 185 -11.87 23.55 0.60
N ALA A 186 -12.55 24.46 -0.10
CA ALA A 186 -12.07 25.83 -0.32
C ALA A 186 -11.88 26.62 1.00
N ARG A 187 -12.59 26.25 2.07
CA ARG A 187 -12.44 26.86 3.40
C ARG A 187 -11.05 26.63 4.02
N PHE A 188 -10.33 25.61 3.57
CA PHE A 188 -9.00 25.25 4.04
C PHE A 188 -7.88 25.71 3.09
N ARG A 189 -8.22 26.43 2.02
CA ARG A 189 -7.22 27.02 1.12
C ARG A 189 -6.76 28.36 1.69
N ASN A 190 -5.45 28.54 1.78
CA ASN A 190 -4.92 29.86 2.08
C ASN A 190 -5.30 30.82 0.94
N PRO A 191 -5.74 32.04 1.24
CA PRO A 191 -6.12 33.03 0.22
C PRO A 191 -4.91 33.70 -0.48
N HIS A 192 -3.75 33.00 -0.58
CA HIS A 192 -2.56 33.51 -1.28
C HIS A 192 -2.31 32.74 -2.57
#